data_9123a701ca358518f225e9fcef8d5226
#
_entry.id   9123a701ca358518f225e9fcef8d5226
#
_cell.length_a   1.000
_cell.length_b   1.000
_cell.length_c   1.000
_cell.angle_alpha   90.00
_cell.angle_beta   90.00
_cell.angle_gamma   90.00
#
_symmetry.space_group_name_H-M   'P 1'
#
loop_
_entity.id
_entity.type
_entity.pdbx_description
1 polymer ?
#
loop_
_entity_poly.entity_id
_entity_poly.type
_entity_poly.pdbx_seq_one_letter_code
_entity_poly.pdbx_strand_id
1 'polypeptide(L)'
;MKHMKKLALLGLTAVMSLSLLAGCGNGTTGNAETPDAGETTPATESQAPAGETTPAGEFTTVEAGKLHMSTNAAFPPYEMIKDDGTFEGIDVEVAGAIAEKLGLELVVDDMGFDAALLAAQNGQSDMVMAGVTVTDERLEVMDFSESYATGVQVVIVKEDSPIQTVDDLANADMIGTQKATTGYIYCSDTPENGGYGEDHVTGYESGALAIQALLNDQVDAVVIDSAPAEEFVAANEGLKILETEFAVEDYAIGVKKGNTALLDAINGALAELIEDGTVQSIVDKYITAG
;
A
#
# COMPACT_ATOMS: atom_id res chain seq x y z
N MET A 1 -15.76 0.43 40.08
CA MET A 1 -17.05 0.91 40.60
C MET A 1 -17.45 2.19 39.87
N LYS A 2 -18.46 2.03 39.03
CA LYS A 2 -19.55 2.95 38.68
C LYS A 2 -19.22 4.43 38.48
N HIS A 3 -19.36 4.96 37.25
CA HIS A 3 -20.51 5.81 36.94
C HIS A 3 -20.69 5.99 35.43
N MET A 4 -21.71 5.31 34.90
CA MET A 4 -22.33 5.64 33.60
C MET A 4 -23.08 6.97 33.76
N LYS A 5 -22.98 7.88 32.80
CA LYS A 5 -24.00 8.89 32.54
C LYS A 5 -24.43 8.84 31.08
N LYS A 6 -25.63 8.27 30.89
CA LYS A 6 -26.44 8.42 29.68
C LYS A 6 -26.96 9.85 29.62
N LEU A 7 -26.96 10.50 28.48
CA LEU A 7 -27.93 11.57 28.22
C LEU A 7 -28.49 11.41 26.78
N ALA A 8 -29.80 11.68 26.74
CA ALA A 8 -30.78 11.27 25.76
C ALA A 8 -30.89 12.23 24.55
N LEU A 9 -31.28 11.63 23.46
CA LEU A 9 -32.22 12.00 22.37
C LEU A 9 -32.87 13.40 22.43
N LEU A 10 -32.80 14.11 21.29
CA LEU A 10 -33.92 14.93 20.79
C LEU A 10 -33.91 14.88 19.26
N GLY A 11 -35.00 14.31 18.71
CA GLY A 11 -35.30 14.30 17.29
C GLY A 11 -35.93 15.63 16.84
N LEU A 12 -35.79 15.94 15.58
CA LEU A 12 -36.65 16.90 14.89
C LEU A 12 -36.89 16.43 13.43
N THR A 13 -38.16 16.11 13.20
CA THR A 13 -38.77 15.82 11.89
C THR A 13 -39.22 17.11 11.20
N ALA A 14 -39.08 17.19 9.87
CA ALA A 14 -40.00 17.93 8.95
C ALA A 14 -39.53 17.68 7.51
N VAL A 15 -40.29 17.00 6.74
CA VAL A 15 -41.43 17.31 5.87
C VAL A 15 -41.06 17.69 4.43
N MET A 16 -41.45 16.79 3.53
CA MET A 16 -41.88 16.84 2.14
C MET A 16 -41.80 18.13 1.33
N SER A 17 -41.38 18.01 0.09
CA SER A 17 -42.19 18.48 -1.04
C SER A 17 -41.87 17.77 -2.36
N LEU A 18 -42.90 17.24 -2.91
CA LEU A 18 -43.11 16.58 -4.18
C LEU A 18 -43.34 17.65 -5.27
N SER A 19 -42.71 17.54 -6.42
CA SER A 19 -43.21 18.21 -7.62
C SER A 19 -42.94 17.34 -8.85
N LEU A 20 -44.06 16.78 -9.32
CA LEU A 20 -44.29 16.19 -10.65
C LEU A 20 -44.46 17.32 -11.66
N LEU A 21 -43.88 17.21 -12.85
CA LEU A 21 -44.40 17.82 -14.08
C LEU A 21 -44.14 16.88 -15.24
N ALA A 22 -45.23 16.35 -15.76
CA ALA A 22 -45.34 15.64 -16.99
C ALA A 22 -45.41 16.64 -18.18
N GLY A 23 -44.88 16.26 -19.34
CA GLY A 23 -45.00 16.98 -20.58
C GLY A 23 -44.92 16.01 -21.75
N CYS A 24 -46.09 15.61 -22.28
CA CYS A 24 -46.27 14.88 -23.53
C CYS A 24 -46.12 15.81 -24.72
N GLY A 25 -45.59 15.30 -25.85
CA GLY A 25 -45.61 15.97 -27.13
C GLY A 25 -45.32 15.01 -28.27
N ASN A 26 -46.37 14.71 -29.03
CA ASN A 26 -46.64 13.72 -30.05
C ASN A 26 -46.25 14.21 -31.47
N GLY A 27 -46.05 13.27 -32.44
CA GLY A 27 -46.17 13.54 -33.88
C GLY A 27 -45.02 12.95 -34.71
N THR A 28 -45.13 11.90 -35.34
CA THR A 28 -45.92 11.31 -36.48
C THR A 28 -45.06 11.18 -37.75
N THR A 29 -44.96 9.94 -38.23
CA THR A 29 -45.00 9.36 -39.61
C THR A 29 -43.92 9.61 -40.65
N GLY A 30 -43.47 8.47 -41.26
CA GLY A 30 -43.15 8.41 -42.70
C GLY A 30 -42.16 7.32 -43.12
N ASN A 31 -42.67 6.15 -43.32
CA ASN A 31 -42.56 5.16 -44.43
C ASN A 31 -41.22 4.88 -45.13
N ALA A 32 -40.76 3.64 -45.01
CA ALA A 32 -40.61 2.56 -46.00
C ALA A 32 -39.65 2.77 -47.18
N GLU A 33 -38.67 1.86 -47.31
CA GLU A 33 -38.51 0.85 -48.37
C GLU A 33 -37.17 0.10 -48.22
N THR A 34 -37.23 -1.22 -48.19
CA THR A 34 -36.21 -2.21 -48.56
C THR A 34 -36.51 -2.61 -50.03
N PRO A 35 -35.66 -3.34 -50.78
CA PRO A 35 -34.56 -4.23 -50.47
C PRO A 35 -33.35 -4.14 -51.43
N ASP A 36 -32.22 -4.78 -51.16
CA ASP A 36 -31.75 -5.90 -52.01
C ASP A 36 -30.48 -6.56 -51.50
N ALA A 37 -30.32 -7.82 -51.88
CA ALA A 37 -29.36 -8.80 -51.44
C ALA A 37 -28.03 -8.70 -52.20
N GLY A 38 -26.95 -9.21 -51.55
CA GLY A 38 -25.67 -9.44 -52.24
C GLY A 38 -24.54 -9.91 -51.38
N GLU A 39 -24.44 -11.21 -51.29
CA GLU A 39 -23.25 -12.05 -51.48
C GLU A 39 -22.19 -12.18 -50.38
N THR A 40 -22.11 -13.39 -49.87
CA THR A 40 -21.14 -14.01 -48.97
C THR A 40 -19.81 -14.26 -49.62
N THR A 41 -18.70 -14.00 -48.88
CA THR A 41 -17.47 -14.74 -49.01
C THR A 41 -16.83 -14.95 -47.62
N PRO A 42 -16.26 -16.14 -47.30
CA PRO A 42 -15.82 -16.49 -45.95
C PRO A 42 -14.41 -16.01 -45.69
N ALA A 43 -14.19 -15.40 -44.55
CA ALA A 43 -12.86 -15.09 -44.00
C ALA A 43 -12.32 -16.27 -43.19
N THR A 44 -11.12 -16.63 -43.53
CA THR A 44 -10.29 -17.69 -42.98
C THR A 44 -10.03 -17.49 -41.49
N GLU A 45 -10.37 -18.49 -40.69
CA GLU A 45 -9.96 -18.63 -39.30
C GLU A 45 -8.43 -18.79 -39.25
N SER A 46 -7.79 -17.89 -38.51
CA SER A 46 -6.42 -18.08 -38.01
C SER A 46 -6.52 -18.48 -36.54
N GLN A 47 -6.37 -19.75 -36.25
CA GLN A 47 -6.24 -20.26 -34.87
C GLN A 47 -4.87 -19.92 -34.35
N ALA A 48 -4.83 -19.14 -33.25
CA ALA A 48 -3.70 -19.05 -32.35
C ALA A 48 -3.79 -20.18 -31.30
N PRO A 49 -2.68 -20.74 -30.83
CA PRO A 49 -2.68 -21.87 -29.92
C PRO A 49 -3.20 -21.45 -28.54
N ALA A 50 -4.18 -22.19 -28.04
CA ALA A 50 -4.72 -22.07 -26.70
C ALA A 50 -3.65 -22.56 -25.69
N GLY A 51 -3.14 -21.63 -24.88
CA GLY A 51 -2.58 -21.97 -23.57
C GLY A 51 -3.75 -22.18 -22.60
N GLU A 52 -3.77 -23.31 -21.92
CA GLU A 52 -4.74 -23.59 -20.86
C GLU A 52 -4.47 -22.61 -19.71
N THR A 53 -5.29 -21.56 -19.60
CA THR A 53 -5.39 -20.74 -18.41
C THR A 53 -6.56 -21.27 -17.58
N THR A 54 -6.25 -21.68 -16.35
CA THR A 54 -7.24 -21.92 -15.28
C THR A 54 -8.11 -20.65 -15.17
N PRO A 55 -9.45 -20.73 -15.11
CA PRO A 55 -10.27 -19.54 -14.99
C PRO A 55 -10.10 -18.95 -13.58
N ALA A 56 -9.21 -17.99 -13.41
CA ALA A 56 -9.33 -17.01 -12.35
C ALA A 56 -10.69 -16.31 -12.54
N GLY A 57 -11.47 -16.15 -11.45
CA GLY A 57 -12.73 -15.41 -11.52
C GLY A 57 -12.50 -14.07 -12.21
N GLU A 58 -13.46 -13.63 -13.06
CA GLU A 58 -13.33 -12.38 -13.79
C GLU A 58 -13.11 -11.23 -12.79
N PHE A 59 -11.90 -10.71 -12.72
CA PHE A 59 -11.55 -9.48 -12.03
C PHE A 59 -11.29 -8.38 -13.07
N THR A 60 -11.35 -7.13 -12.63
CA THR A 60 -11.05 -5.97 -13.48
C THR A 60 -9.93 -5.16 -12.85
N THR A 61 -9.06 -4.63 -13.69
CA THR A 61 -8.00 -3.70 -13.32
C THR A 61 -8.33 -2.29 -13.77
N VAL A 62 -7.64 -1.30 -13.22
CA VAL A 62 -7.78 0.12 -13.55
C VAL A 62 -7.55 0.36 -15.04
N GLU A 63 -6.56 -0.31 -15.62
CA GLU A 63 -6.31 -0.35 -17.07
C GLU A 63 -6.30 -1.79 -17.56
N ALA A 64 -7.07 -2.09 -18.61
CA ALA A 64 -7.18 -3.44 -19.13
C ALA A 64 -5.80 -4.01 -19.56
N GLY A 65 -5.47 -5.21 -19.06
CA GLY A 65 -4.21 -5.89 -19.36
C GLY A 65 -3.01 -5.41 -18.53
N LYS A 66 -3.22 -4.48 -17.57
CA LYS A 66 -2.18 -3.98 -16.68
C LYS A 66 -2.58 -4.15 -15.22
N LEU A 67 -1.57 -4.28 -14.37
CA LEU A 67 -1.70 -4.28 -12.91
C LEU A 67 -0.96 -3.03 -12.39
N HIS A 68 -1.71 -2.04 -11.95
CA HIS A 68 -1.18 -0.80 -11.38
C HIS A 68 -0.87 -0.98 -9.90
N MET A 69 0.41 -0.85 -9.56
CA MET A 69 0.94 -0.88 -8.20
C MET A 69 1.32 0.53 -7.77
N SER A 70 0.60 1.13 -6.83
CA SER A 70 1.06 2.34 -6.15
C SER A 70 2.11 1.98 -5.10
N THR A 71 3.18 2.79 -5.02
CA THR A 71 4.31 2.58 -4.11
C THR A 71 4.99 3.90 -3.75
N ASN A 72 5.95 3.85 -2.81
CA ASN A 72 6.87 4.94 -2.52
C ASN A 72 8.31 4.48 -2.68
N ALA A 73 8.86 4.59 -3.90
CA ALA A 73 10.15 4.03 -4.29
C ALA A 73 11.36 4.77 -3.67
N ALA A 74 11.27 5.03 -2.36
CA ALA A 74 12.30 5.61 -1.49
C ALA A 74 12.49 4.77 -0.22
N PHE A 75 12.18 3.46 -0.28
CA PHE A 75 12.20 2.54 0.85
C PHE A 75 13.03 1.28 0.53
N PRO A 76 14.37 1.42 0.42
CA PRO A 76 15.24 0.28 0.14
C PRO A 76 15.22 -0.72 1.33
N PRO A 77 15.31 -2.02 1.06
CA PRO A 77 15.43 -2.69 -0.25
C PRO A 77 14.09 -3.15 -0.85
N TYR A 78 12.95 -2.65 -0.33
CA TYR A 78 11.62 -3.06 -0.79
C TYR A 78 11.25 -2.42 -2.12
N GLU A 79 11.43 -1.10 -2.27
CA GLU A 79 11.19 -0.37 -3.50
C GLU A 79 12.16 0.80 -3.68
N MET A 80 12.80 0.83 -4.84
CA MET A 80 13.84 1.81 -5.18
C MET A 80 13.76 2.22 -6.65
N ILE A 81 14.26 3.42 -6.95
CA ILE A 81 14.50 3.89 -8.31
C ILE A 81 15.97 3.65 -8.64
N LYS A 82 16.22 2.94 -9.74
CA LYS A 82 17.58 2.75 -10.28
C LYS A 82 18.09 4.00 -11.00
N ASP A 83 19.38 4.03 -11.27
CA ASP A 83 20.05 5.13 -12.01
C ASP A 83 19.45 5.36 -13.41
N ASP A 84 18.88 4.33 -14.03
CA ASP A 84 18.23 4.40 -15.34
C ASP A 84 16.76 4.84 -15.28
N GLY A 85 16.24 5.10 -14.07
CA GLY A 85 14.87 5.52 -13.81
C GLY A 85 13.86 4.37 -13.75
N THR A 86 14.29 3.12 -13.85
CA THR A 86 13.44 1.95 -13.63
C THR A 86 13.36 1.60 -12.14
N PHE A 87 12.37 0.79 -11.77
CA PHE A 87 12.16 0.39 -10.39
C PHE A 87 12.76 -0.99 -10.11
N GLU A 88 13.19 -1.21 -8.87
CA GLU A 88 13.61 -2.50 -8.34
C GLU A 88 13.30 -2.60 -6.85
N GLY A 89 13.44 -3.79 -6.29
CA GLY A 89 13.23 -4.09 -4.88
C GLY A 89 12.30 -5.27 -4.68
N ILE A 90 12.15 -5.69 -3.43
CA ILE A 90 11.35 -6.88 -3.06
C ILE A 90 9.91 -6.72 -3.54
N ASP A 91 9.26 -5.59 -3.22
CA ASP A 91 7.87 -5.33 -3.55
C ASP A 91 7.65 -5.26 -5.06
N VAL A 92 8.56 -4.58 -5.78
CA VAL A 92 8.51 -4.46 -7.24
C VAL A 92 8.64 -5.82 -7.92
N GLU A 93 9.56 -6.68 -7.46
CA GLU A 93 9.79 -7.99 -8.06
C GLU A 93 8.68 -8.99 -7.72
N VAL A 94 8.15 -8.97 -6.49
CA VAL A 94 7.00 -9.79 -6.10
C VAL A 94 5.75 -9.35 -6.89
N ALA A 95 5.50 -8.04 -7.01
CA ALA A 95 4.41 -7.52 -7.83
C ALA A 95 4.54 -7.92 -9.31
N GLY A 96 5.77 -7.88 -9.85
CA GLY A 96 6.08 -8.33 -11.21
C GLY A 96 5.75 -9.81 -11.42
N ALA A 97 6.15 -10.66 -10.47
CA ALA A 97 5.85 -12.09 -10.52
C ALA A 97 4.34 -12.38 -10.42
N ILE A 98 3.61 -11.63 -9.58
CA ILE A 98 2.15 -11.71 -9.50
C ILE A 98 1.51 -11.29 -10.83
N ALA A 99 1.93 -10.16 -11.41
CA ALA A 99 1.42 -9.67 -12.69
C ALA A 99 1.65 -10.71 -13.81
N GLU A 100 2.83 -11.33 -13.87
CA GLU A 100 3.13 -12.39 -14.84
C GLU A 100 2.20 -13.60 -14.67
N LYS A 101 1.98 -14.07 -13.43
CA LYS A 101 1.03 -15.15 -13.12
C LYS A 101 -0.40 -14.84 -13.57
N LEU A 102 -0.81 -13.58 -13.44
CA LEU A 102 -2.14 -13.10 -13.85
C LEU A 102 -2.24 -12.76 -15.34
N GLY A 103 -1.14 -12.83 -16.10
CA GLY A 103 -1.08 -12.47 -17.52
C GLY A 103 -1.22 -10.98 -17.78
N LEU A 104 -0.78 -10.14 -16.82
CA LEU A 104 -0.84 -8.67 -16.84
C LEU A 104 0.57 -8.07 -16.99
N GLU A 105 0.64 -6.84 -17.48
CA GLU A 105 1.82 -5.99 -17.43
C GLU A 105 1.84 -5.21 -16.12
N LEU A 106 2.93 -5.28 -15.33
CA LEU A 106 3.08 -4.46 -14.13
C LEU A 106 3.34 -3.00 -14.52
N VAL A 107 2.60 -2.08 -13.92
CA VAL A 107 2.86 -0.63 -13.96
C VAL A 107 3.13 -0.17 -12.53
N VAL A 108 4.29 0.44 -12.29
CA VAL A 108 4.66 0.99 -10.99
C VAL A 108 4.39 2.47 -10.98
N ASP A 109 3.49 2.90 -10.10
CA ASP A 109 3.09 4.29 -9.90
C ASP A 109 3.75 4.82 -8.61
N ASP A 110 4.90 5.50 -8.76
CA ASP A 110 5.66 6.06 -7.64
C ASP A 110 5.07 7.38 -7.15
N MET A 111 4.86 7.46 -5.84
CA MET A 111 4.30 8.65 -5.16
C MET A 111 4.65 8.64 -3.67
N GLY A 112 4.24 9.66 -2.90
CA GLY A 112 4.38 9.65 -1.44
C GLY A 112 3.59 8.49 -0.82
N PHE A 113 4.08 7.95 0.30
CA PHE A 113 3.49 6.75 0.94
C PHE A 113 2.00 6.92 1.28
N ASP A 114 1.62 8.06 1.85
CA ASP A 114 0.22 8.39 2.12
C ASP A 114 -0.64 8.46 0.86
N ALA A 115 -0.10 9.00 -0.22
CA ALA A 115 -0.77 9.05 -1.52
C ALA A 115 -0.91 7.65 -2.14
N ALA A 116 0.10 6.77 -1.98
CA ALA A 116 0.05 5.39 -2.46
C ALA A 116 -1.06 4.58 -1.77
N LEU A 117 -1.20 4.72 -0.45
CA LEU A 117 -2.31 4.13 0.31
C LEU A 117 -3.67 4.65 -0.22
N LEU A 118 -3.80 5.97 -0.40
CA LEU A 118 -5.04 6.58 -0.88
C LEU A 118 -5.38 6.18 -2.32
N ALA A 119 -4.38 5.99 -3.19
CA ALA A 119 -4.59 5.54 -4.57
C ALA A 119 -5.27 4.17 -4.61
N ALA A 120 -4.79 3.20 -3.82
CA ALA A 120 -5.42 1.89 -3.71
C ALA A 120 -6.81 1.95 -3.06
N GLN A 121 -6.97 2.69 -1.95
CA GLN A 121 -8.27 2.87 -1.29
C GLN A 121 -9.35 3.39 -2.23
N ASN A 122 -8.99 4.37 -3.06
CA ASN A 122 -9.92 5.00 -4.00
C ASN A 122 -10.08 4.21 -5.32
N GLY A 123 -9.26 3.18 -5.56
CA GLY A 123 -9.24 2.42 -6.81
C GLY A 123 -8.65 3.22 -7.96
N GLN A 124 -7.68 4.07 -7.69
CA GLN A 124 -6.86 4.78 -8.68
C GLN A 124 -5.66 3.93 -9.10
N SER A 125 -5.20 3.04 -8.23
CA SER A 125 -4.35 1.89 -8.52
C SER A 125 -5.08 0.59 -8.18
N ASP A 126 -4.61 -0.52 -8.72
CA ASP A 126 -5.17 -1.85 -8.48
C ASP A 126 -4.79 -2.35 -7.09
N MET A 127 -3.55 -2.09 -6.70
CA MET A 127 -2.99 -2.49 -5.42
C MET A 127 -1.96 -1.47 -4.92
N VAL A 128 -1.64 -1.53 -3.63
CA VAL A 128 -0.48 -0.87 -3.02
C VAL A 128 0.47 -1.93 -2.46
N MET A 129 1.75 -1.81 -2.79
CA MET A 129 2.86 -2.50 -2.16
C MET A 129 3.94 -1.46 -1.85
N ALA A 130 4.25 -1.28 -0.59
CA ALA A 130 5.19 -0.28 -0.08
C ALA A 130 5.59 -0.61 1.38
N GLY A 131 5.93 -1.90 1.64
CA GLY A 131 6.11 -2.38 3.00
C GLY A 131 4.88 -2.12 3.87
N VAL A 132 3.68 -2.38 3.35
CA VAL A 132 2.43 -1.97 4.02
C VAL A 132 2.05 -2.94 5.11
N THR A 133 2.14 -2.49 6.36
CA THR A 133 1.68 -3.23 7.54
C THR A 133 0.15 -3.33 7.57
N VAL A 134 -0.37 -4.50 7.91
CA VAL A 134 -1.80 -4.70 8.20
C VAL A 134 -2.11 -4.15 9.58
N THR A 135 -3.02 -3.16 9.66
CA THR A 135 -3.54 -2.62 10.91
C THR A 135 -5.06 -2.60 10.92
N ASP A 136 -5.67 -2.55 12.12
CA ASP A 136 -7.12 -2.50 12.26
C ASP A 136 -7.72 -1.29 11.52
N GLU A 137 -7.07 -0.12 11.59
CA GLU A 137 -7.53 1.10 10.91
C GLU A 137 -7.45 0.95 9.38
N ARG A 138 -6.38 0.34 8.87
CA ARG A 138 -6.24 0.08 7.43
C ARG A 138 -7.26 -0.94 6.95
N LEU A 139 -7.56 -1.97 7.76
CA LEU A 139 -8.58 -2.96 7.46
C LEU A 139 -10.00 -2.37 7.39
N GLU A 140 -10.27 -1.21 8.01
CA GLU A 140 -11.56 -0.54 7.83
C GLU A 140 -11.78 -0.01 6.42
N VAL A 141 -10.70 0.37 5.71
CA VAL A 141 -10.76 1.11 4.43
C VAL A 141 -10.16 0.36 3.24
N MET A 142 -9.39 -0.70 3.49
CA MET A 142 -8.79 -1.57 2.46
C MET A 142 -8.99 -3.04 2.83
N ASP A 143 -8.83 -3.92 1.84
CA ASP A 143 -8.64 -5.35 2.08
C ASP A 143 -7.18 -5.70 1.78
N PHE A 144 -6.65 -6.74 2.46
CA PHE A 144 -5.25 -7.13 2.35
C PHE A 144 -5.11 -8.58 1.91
N SER A 145 -4.02 -8.86 1.20
CA SER A 145 -3.60 -10.22 0.88
C SER A 145 -3.11 -10.98 2.12
N GLU A 146 -2.79 -12.25 1.95
CA GLU A 146 -1.89 -12.95 2.85
C GLU A 146 -0.56 -12.20 2.93
N SER A 147 0.15 -12.32 4.08
CA SER A 147 1.46 -11.68 4.28
C SER A 147 2.51 -12.30 3.36
N TYR A 148 3.38 -11.44 2.77
CA TYR A 148 4.52 -11.86 1.94
C TYR A 148 5.87 -11.63 2.61
N ALA A 149 5.92 -10.77 3.64
CA ALA A 149 7.14 -10.44 4.39
C ALA A 149 6.81 -10.01 5.81
N THR A 150 7.81 -10.00 6.67
CA THR A 150 7.73 -9.46 8.04
C THR A 150 8.63 -8.26 8.15
N GLY A 151 8.10 -7.13 8.63
CA GLY A 151 8.82 -5.93 8.98
C GLY A 151 9.15 -5.90 10.48
N VAL A 152 10.25 -5.23 10.83
CA VAL A 152 10.61 -4.97 12.21
C VAL A 152 10.92 -3.50 12.36
N GLN A 153 10.13 -2.76 13.14
CA GLN A 153 10.41 -1.37 13.46
C GLN A 153 11.61 -1.31 14.43
N VAL A 154 12.56 -0.45 14.12
CA VAL A 154 13.77 -0.21 14.94
C VAL A 154 13.98 1.29 15.14
N VAL A 155 14.93 1.62 16.00
CA VAL A 155 15.29 2.99 16.34
C VAL A 155 16.71 3.28 15.86
N ILE A 156 16.86 4.33 15.04
CA ILE A 156 18.17 4.87 14.63
C ILE A 156 18.46 6.09 15.49
N VAL A 157 19.68 6.15 16.04
CA VAL A 157 20.19 7.30 16.80
C VAL A 157 21.62 7.63 16.35
N LYS A 158 22.14 8.79 16.76
CA LYS A 158 23.57 9.08 16.63
C LYS A 158 24.38 8.17 17.56
N GLU A 159 25.63 7.84 17.20
CA GLU A 159 26.50 6.96 18.00
C GLU A 159 26.70 7.46 19.44
N ASP A 160 26.77 8.77 19.64
CA ASP A 160 26.97 9.45 20.93
C ASP A 160 25.64 9.83 21.62
N SER A 161 24.49 9.42 21.09
CA SER A 161 23.17 9.69 21.66
C SER A 161 23.04 9.15 23.09
N PRO A 162 22.37 9.89 24.00
CA PRO A 162 22.01 9.37 25.32
C PRO A 162 20.92 8.29 25.27
N ILE A 163 20.18 8.20 24.15
CA ILE A 163 19.16 7.17 23.93
C ILE A 163 19.87 5.87 23.56
N GLN A 164 19.78 4.86 24.42
CA GLN A 164 20.48 3.58 24.26
C GLN A 164 19.52 2.39 24.10
N THR A 165 18.27 2.56 24.51
CA THR A 165 17.21 1.54 24.44
C THR A 165 15.92 2.18 23.94
N VAL A 166 14.95 1.36 23.51
CA VAL A 166 13.61 1.83 23.12
C VAL A 166 12.90 2.57 24.27
N ASP A 167 13.12 2.13 25.53
CA ASP A 167 12.53 2.80 26.70
C ASP A 167 13.05 4.24 26.89
N ASP A 168 14.25 4.54 26.41
CA ASP A 168 14.84 5.88 26.50
C ASP A 168 14.19 6.87 25.53
N LEU A 169 13.41 6.41 24.53
CA LEU A 169 12.65 7.30 23.64
C LEU A 169 11.69 8.23 24.37
N ALA A 170 11.23 7.83 25.57
CA ALA A 170 10.43 8.69 26.44
C ALA A 170 11.19 9.97 26.90
N ASN A 171 12.52 10.03 26.72
CA ASN A 171 13.36 11.19 27.04
C ASN A 171 13.76 11.98 25.78
N ALA A 172 13.34 11.56 24.59
CA ALA A 172 13.57 12.30 23.36
C ALA A 172 12.75 13.61 23.36
N ASP A 173 13.36 14.72 22.95
CA ASP A 173 12.61 15.94 22.72
C ASP A 173 11.77 15.80 21.43
N MET A 174 12.34 15.15 20.39
CA MET A 174 11.67 14.94 19.11
C MET A 174 12.07 13.61 18.46
N ILE A 175 11.08 12.84 18.00
CA ILE A 175 11.24 11.59 17.24
C ILE A 175 10.87 11.86 15.78
N GLY A 176 11.74 11.46 14.85
CA GLY A 176 11.48 11.51 13.41
C GLY A 176 10.88 10.18 12.91
N THR A 177 9.90 10.26 12.05
CA THR A 177 9.29 9.11 11.38
C THR A 177 8.90 9.48 9.96
N GLN A 178 8.51 8.53 9.14
CA GLN A 178 7.82 8.85 7.89
C GLN A 178 6.31 8.98 8.15
N LYS A 179 5.65 9.93 7.50
CA LYS A 179 4.20 10.17 7.61
C LYS A 179 3.38 8.93 7.24
N ALA A 180 2.25 8.75 7.91
CA ALA A 180 1.27 7.70 7.67
C ALA A 180 1.79 6.25 7.85
N THR A 181 3.06 6.07 8.28
CA THR A 181 3.61 4.76 8.63
C THR A 181 3.16 4.34 10.02
N THR A 182 3.30 3.05 10.33
CA THR A 182 3.07 2.53 11.68
C THR A 182 4.03 3.12 12.70
N GLY A 183 5.29 3.37 12.33
CA GLY A 183 6.24 4.11 13.17
C GLY A 183 5.73 5.48 13.59
N TYR A 184 5.09 6.23 12.67
CA TYR A 184 4.44 7.49 13.02
C TYR A 184 3.24 7.28 13.96
N ILE A 185 2.36 6.34 13.62
CA ILE A 185 1.14 6.05 14.38
C ILE A 185 1.48 5.66 15.83
N TYR A 186 2.40 4.71 16.00
CA TYR A 186 2.79 4.24 17.33
C TYR A 186 3.48 5.33 18.14
N CYS A 187 4.40 6.09 17.55
CA CYS A 187 5.11 7.13 18.29
C CYS A 187 4.20 8.32 18.65
N SER A 188 3.29 8.73 17.76
CA SER A 188 2.42 9.90 17.97
C SER A 188 1.20 9.62 18.85
N ASP A 189 0.89 8.35 19.14
CA ASP A 189 -0.19 8.01 20.05
C ASP A 189 0.08 8.54 21.47
N THR A 190 -0.97 8.54 22.28
CA THR A 190 -0.86 9.06 23.64
C THR A 190 0.01 8.18 24.54
N PRO A 191 0.63 8.73 25.57
CA PRO A 191 1.41 7.94 26.53
C PRO A 191 0.59 6.84 27.24
N GLU A 192 -0.71 7.02 27.40
CA GLU A 192 -1.62 6.01 27.95
C GLU A 192 -1.75 4.77 27.07
N ASN A 193 -1.52 4.92 25.76
CA ASN A 193 -1.55 3.85 24.75
C ASN A 193 -0.15 3.35 24.41
N GLY A 194 0.90 3.92 25.00
CA GLY A 194 2.29 3.51 24.81
C GLY A 194 3.06 4.37 23.80
N GLY A 195 2.45 5.42 23.23
CA GLY A 195 3.13 6.41 22.39
C GLY A 195 3.81 7.52 23.20
N TYR A 196 4.32 8.51 22.50
CA TYR A 196 5.05 9.65 23.12
C TYR A 196 4.27 10.96 22.99
N GLY A 197 3.18 10.98 22.21
CA GLY A 197 2.36 12.15 21.93
C GLY A 197 2.75 12.85 20.63
N GLU A 198 1.75 13.38 19.93
CA GLU A 198 1.92 14.00 18.61
C GLU A 198 2.91 15.19 18.64
N ASP A 199 2.95 15.93 19.75
CA ASP A 199 3.88 17.08 19.94
C ASP A 199 5.37 16.66 19.98
N HIS A 200 5.65 15.38 20.23
CA HIS A 200 7.00 14.81 20.28
C HIS A 200 7.40 14.06 19.01
N VAL A 201 6.57 14.08 17.96
CA VAL A 201 6.83 13.32 16.73
C VAL A 201 6.73 14.22 15.50
N THR A 202 7.74 14.15 14.66
CA THR A 202 7.72 14.81 13.35
C THR A 202 7.66 13.78 12.23
N GLY A 203 6.56 13.79 11.45
CA GLY A 203 6.40 12.98 10.24
C GLY A 203 7.02 13.65 9.02
N TYR A 204 7.97 12.99 8.37
CA TYR A 204 8.63 13.41 7.14
C TYR A 204 8.01 12.74 5.90
N GLU A 205 8.27 13.28 4.71
CA GLU A 205 7.78 12.70 3.44
C GLU A 205 8.46 11.36 3.09
N SER A 206 9.69 11.13 3.62
CA SER A 206 10.42 9.88 3.43
C SER A 206 11.32 9.58 4.62
N GLY A 207 11.73 8.31 4.78
CA GLY A 207 12.73 7.91 5.76
C GLY A 207 14.05 8.65 5.58
N ALA A 208 14.50 8.85 4.35
CA ALA A 208 15.72 9.61 4.06
C ALA A 208 15.69 11.05 4.60
N LEU A 209 14.53 11.73 4.55
CA LEU A 209 14.37 13.07 5.13
C LEU A 209 14.39 13.03 6.66
N ALA A 210 13.84 11.99 7.29
CA ALA A 210 13.93 11.79 8.74
C ALA A 210 15.39 11.58 9.17
N ILE A 211 16.17 10.79 8.41
CA ILE A 211 17.61 10.61 8.64
C ILE A 211 18.38 11.92 8.50
N GLN A 212 18.09 12.72 7.48
CA GLN A 212 18.71 14.05 7.34
C GLN A 212 18.39 14.96 8.54
N ALA A 213 17.17 14.88 9.08
CA ALA A 213 16.79 15.63 10.28
C ALA A 213 17.58 15.17 11.51
N LEU A 214 17.80 13.85 11.68
CA LEU A 214 18.61 13.28 12.74
C LEU A 214 20.08 13.75 12.65
N LEU A 215 20.67 13.72 11.45
CA LEU A 215 22.04 14.18 11.22
C LEU A 215 22.21 15.68 11.54
N ASN A 216 21.16 16.47 11.33
CA ASN A 216 21.15 17.92 11.56
C ASN A 216 20.61 18.33 12.96
N ASP A 217 20.51 17.40 13.91
CA ASP A 217 20.03 17.65 15.27
C ASP A 217 18.61 18.26 15.36
N GLN A 218 17.75 17.95 14.38
CA GLN A 218 16.35 18.37 14.38
C GLN A 218 15.44 17.37 15.07
N VAL A 219 15.89 16.11 15.17
CA VAL A 219 15.27 15.02 15.92
C VAL A 219 16.35 14.24 16.65
N ASP A 220 16.01 13.57 17.77
CA ASP A 220 16.94 12.81 18.61
C ASP A 220 17.05 11.35 18.19
N ALA A 221 16.00 10.83 17.54
CA ALA A 221 15.89 9.46 17.07
C ALA A 221 15.00 9.38 15.83
N VAL A 222 15.17 8.31 15.04
CA VAL A 222 14.26 7.97 13.93
C VAL A 222 13.74 6.57 14.13
N VAL A 223 12.41 6.40 14.04
CA VAL A 223 11.75 5.07 14.04
C VAL A 223 11.39 4.72 12.61
N ILE A 224 11.87 3.56 12.16
CA ILE A 224 11.71 3.05 10.79
C ILE A 224 11.96 1.53 10.79
N ASP A 225 11.60 0.85 9.71
CA ASP A 225 11.86 -0.58 9.53
C ASP A 225 13.36 -0.92 9.46
N SER A 226 13.70 -2.13 9.94
CA SER A 226 15.10 -2.57 10.12
C SER A 226 15.87 -2.63 8.80
N ALA A 227 15.27 -3.17 7.73
CA ALA A 227 15.99 -3.30 6.46
C ALA A 227 16.36 -1.92 5.86
N PRO A 228 15.45 -0.94 5.71
CA PRO A 228 15.86 0.41 5.32
C PRO A 228 16.76 1.10 6.36
N ALA A 229 16.60 0.80 7.65
CA ALA A 229 17.49 1.35 8.69
C ALA A 229 18.94 0.92 8.48
N GLU A 230 19.19 -0.35 8.14
CA GLU A 230 20.52 -0.87 7.83
C GLU A 230 21.14 -0.14 6.64
N GLU A 231 20.39 0.06 5.56
CA GLU A 231 20.83 0.80 4.39
C GLU A 231 21.17 2.26 4.73
N PHE A 232 20.32 2.93 5.52
CA PHE A 232 20.58 4.31 5.93
C PHE A 232 21.79 4.45 6.84
N VAL A 233 21.98 3.52 7.78
CA VAL A 233 23.15 3.54 8.68
C VAL A 233 24.43 3.20 7.90
N ALA A 234 24.37 2.27 6.96
CA ALA A 234 25.53 1.96 6.09
C ALA A 234 25.93 3.15 5.20
N ALA A 235 24.98 3.97 4.79
CA ALA A 235 25.20 5.13 3.93
C ALA A 235 25.61 6.41 4.70
N ASN A 236 25.45 6.45 6.04
CA ASN A 236 25.65 7.65 6.85
C ASN A 236 26.49 7.33 8.10
N GLU A 237 27.74 7.79 8.13
CA GLU A 237 28.63 7.63 9.30
C GLU A 237 28.04 8.33 10.54
N GLY A 238 28.31 7.78 11.72
CA GLY A 238 27.92 8.36 13.02
C GLY A 238 26.49 8.03 13.44
N LEU A 239 25.81 7.11 12.74
CA LEU A 239 24.51 6.56 13.13
C LEU A 239 24.64 5.11 13.57
N LYS A 240 23.73 4.68 14.44
CA LYS A 240 23.57 3.28 14.86
C LYS A 240 22.10 2.93 15.02
N ILE A 241 21.78 1.64 14.84
CA ILE A 241 20.51 1.06 15.20
C ILE A 241 20.59 0.56 16.64
N LEU A 242 19.54 0.79 17.44
CA LEU A 242 19.44 0.20 18.78
C LEU A 242 19.17 -1.31 18.67
N GLU A 243 19.73 -2.10 19.58
CA GLU A 243 19.58 -3.57 19.58
C GLU A 243 18.17 -4.05 19.91
N THR A 244 17.34 -3.20 20.51
CA THR A 244 15.97 -3.55 20.90
C THR A 244 15.01 -3.24 19.76
N GLU A 245 14.27 -4.23 19.33
CA GLU A 245 13.16 -4.08 18.39
C GLU A 245 12.06 -3.20 18.98
N PHE A 246 11.48 -2.31 18.16
CA PHE A 246 10.37 -1.46 18.56
C PHE A 246 9.01 -2.16 18.36
N ALA A 247 8.79 -2.74 17.18
CA ALA A 247 7.59 -3.52 16.84
C ALA A 247 7.89 -4.54 15.73
N VAL A 248 7.14 -5.65 15.69
CA VAL A 248 7.19 -6.65 14.62
C VAL A 248 5.85 -6.59 13.88
N GLU A 249 5.88 -6.58 12.56
CA GLU A 249 4.75 -6.30 11.69
C GLU A 249 4.71 -7.25 10.50
N ASP A 250 3.50 -7.52 9.99
CA ASP A 250 3.30 -8.31 8.77
C ASP A 250 3.01 -7.36 7.60
N TYR A 251 3.77 -7.52 6.50
CA TYR A 251 3.54 -6.80 5.26
C TYR A 251 2.63 -7.58 4.33
N ALA A 252 1.64 -6.89 3.78
CA ALA A 252 0.68 -7.46 2.85
C ALA A 252 0.32 -6.47 1.73
N ILE A 253 -0.25 -6.99 0.66
CA ILE A 253 -0.68 -6.20 -0.50
C ILE A 253 -2.06 -5.63 -0.20
N GLY A 254 -2.16 -4.29 -0.19
CA GLY A 254 -3.44 -3.61 0.00
C GLY A 254 -4.19 -3.44 -1.32
N VAL A 255 -5.48 -3.72 -1.30
CA VAL A 255 -6.41 -3.48 -2.41
C VAL A 255 -7.60 -2.66 -1.95
N LYS A 256 -8.32 -2.05 -2.89
CA LYS A 256 -9.56 -1.33 -2.58
C LYS A 256 -10.54 -2.22 -1.83
N LYS A 257 -11.12 -1.67 -0.75
CA LYS A 257 -12.14 -2.36 0.07
C LYS A 257 -13.27 -2.92 -0.79
N GLY A 258 -13.54 -4.22 -0.65
CA GLY A 258 -14.59 -4.94 -1.37
C GLY A 258 -14.20 -5.41 -2.79
N ASN A 259 -12.96 -5.19 -3.24
CA ASN A 259 -12.46 -5.74 -4.52
C ASN A 259 -11.98 -7.19 -4.35
N THR A 260 -12.88 -8.06 -3.92
CA THR A 260 -12.57 -9.45 -3.53
C THR A 260 -12.10 -10.29 -4.72
N ALA A 261 -12.61 -10.05 -5.93
CA ALA A 261 -12.20 -10.81 -7.10
C ALA A 261 -10.72 -10.59 -7.46
N LEU A 262 -10.24 -9.35 -7.39
CA LEU A 262 -8.82 -9.04 -7.59
C LEU A 262 -7.98 -9.57 -6.44
N LEU A 263 -8.45 -9.41 -5.20
CA LEU A 263 -7.75 -9.92 -4.01
C LEU A 263 -7.58 -11.44 -4.07
N ASP A 264 -8.62 -12.17 -4.45
CA ASP A 264 -8.58 -13.64 -4.60
C ASP A 264 -7.58 -14.06 -5.68
N ALA A 265 -7.52 -13.31 -6.80
CA ALA A 265 -6.55 -13.55 -7.87
C ALA A 265 -5.11 -13.29 -7.41
N ILE A 266 -4.88 -12.17 -6.70
CA ILE A 266 -3.57 -11.82 -6.11
C ILE A 266 -3.15 -12.90 -5.10
N ASN A 267 -4.03 -13.30 -4.18
CA ASN A 267 -3.74 -14.32 -3.18
C ASN A 267 -3.43 -15.68 -3.83
N GLY A 268 -4.16 -16.06 -4.89
CA GLY A 268 -3.88 -17.28 -5.64
C GLY A 268 -2.47 -17.28 -6.25
N ALA A 269 -2.11 -16.16 -6.92
CA ALA A 269 -0.78 -16.01 -7.49
C ALA A 269 0.32 -15.97 -6.40
N LEU A 270 0.09 -15.22 -5.32
CA LEU A 270 1.03 -15.09 -4.21
C LEU A 270 1.27 -16.45 -3.52
N ALA A 271 0.23 -17.21 -3.27
CA ALA A 271 0.35 -18.55 -2.66
C ALA A 271 1.22 -19.49 -3.50
N GLU A 272 1.04 -19.49 -4.83
CA GLU A 272 1.88 -20.27 -5.74
C GLU A 272 3.36 -19.81 -5.69
N LEU A 273 3.61 -18.47 -5.66
CA LEU A 273 4.96 -17.90 -5.61
C LEU A 273 5.65 -18.15 -4.25
N ILE A 274 4.88 -18.27 -3.18
CA ILE A 274 5.39 -18.66 -1.86
C ILE A 274 5.73 -20.17 -1.88
N GLU A 275 4.82 -21.01 -2.39
CA GLU A 275 5.00 -22.46 -2.43
C GLU A 275 6.19 -22.90 -3.30
N ASP A 276 6.40 -22.25 -4.45
CA ASP A 276 7.51 -22.55 -5.35
C ASP A 276 8.85 -21.90 -4.94
N GLY A 277 8.85 -21.08 -3.87
CA GLY A 277 10.03 -20.42 -3.31
C GLY A 277 10.45 -19.13 -4.03
N THR A 278 9.67 -18.64 -4.98
CA THR A 278 9.98 -17.40 -5.73
C THR A 278 10.04 -16.20 -4.79
N VAL A 279 9.05 -16.03 -3.90
CA VAL A 279 9.03 -14.92 -2.93
C VAL A 279 10.29 -14.96 -2.06
N GLN A 280 10.64 -16.13 -1.50
CA GLN A 280 11.84 -16.27 -0.67
C GLN A 280 13.12 -15.95 -1.45
N SER A 281 13.22 -16.41 -2.71
CA SER A 281 14.37 -16.11 -3.57
C SER A 281 14.52 -14.61 -3.86
N ILE A 282 13.41 -13.90 -4.02
CA ILE A 282 13.40 -12.44 -4.17
C ILE A 282 13.88 -11.78 -2.88
N VAL A 283 13.34 -12.17 -1.72
CA VAL A 283 13.76 -11.61 -0.43
C VAL A 283 15.25 -11.85 -0.20
N ASP A 284 15.74 -13.07 -0.40
CA ASP A 284 17.17 -13.44 -0.20
C ASP A 284 18.14 -12.69 -1.13
N LYS A 285 17.65 -12.18 -2.27
CA LYS A 285 18.44 -11.36 -3.20
C LYS A 285 18.78 -10.00 -2.59
N TYR A 286 17.87 -9.44 -1.79
CA TYR A 286 17.98 -8.09 -1.24
C TYR A 286 18.37 -8.08 0.24
N ILE A 287 17.85 -9.02 1.02
CA ILE A 287 18.12 -9.15 2.46
C ILE A 287 18.92 -10.43 2.67
N THR A 288 20.23 -10.30 2.79
CA THR A 288 21.08 -11.45 3.15
C THR A 288 20.94 -11.72 4.65
N ALA A 289 20.54 -12.95 4.99
CA ALA A 289 20.55 -13.39 6.38
C ALA A 289 21.97 -13.20 6.95
N GLY A 290 22.12 -12.29 7.94
CA GLY A 290 23.37 -11.98 8.63
C GLY A 290 23.88 -13.13 9.50
#